data_5a36c1021e1b08390c750f9d2c278131
#
_entry.id   5a36c1021e1b08390c750f9d2c278131
#
_cell.length_a   1.000
_cell.length_b   1.000
_cell.length_c   1.000
_cell.angle_alpha   90.00
_cell.angle_beta   90.00
_cell.angle_gamma   90.00
#
_symmetry.space_group_name_H-M   'P 1'
#
loop_
_entity.id
_entity.type
_entity.pdbx_description
1 polymer ?
#
loop_
_entity_poly.entity_id
_entity_poly.type
_entity_poly.pdbx_seq_one_letter_code
_entity_poly.pdbx_strand_id
1 'polypeptide(L)'
;MDALLILTIVIGIIWFVPIVCRKIHVPSIVGFILAGIVIGPSVLNIVAEGPTIKLLGSLGMLYIMFQSGSEIDINDFKQYKYRSLFFGLCTFFIPLLLGVVTSRYLLNFDWTSSLLLGAMYGSHTLMTYPIVSRYGVQKNVAVNITAGATMWAITLSLIVLAVVEQWNDTAQTIMDYVLQLAILALFLLSVIWLFPRFARMFFKRYREPISEFMVVMLMLVGSALLAELAGLEGILGAFLCGVSLNRLLPNRSSLMARINFMGNSVFVPLFLVSVGLMINIEAFWSSWTTVIIASVMIVTKLVGKSIAAWIAQGIFRFSKHERQLIFGLSHATAAGTLAIVTIAYQMGIVSSEVLNAAVLMILVLCTTASFITEHAAKELALQESAKLEAYHEDDYWLLTSVGDDLRPAMREIGEMASLDNIEIKQSADWKDVSDMVEHTS
;
A
#
# COMPACT_ATOMS: atom_id res chain seq x y z
N MET A 1 7.04 1.75 32.22
CA MET A 1 7.33 3.12 31.69
C MET A 1 6.02 3.81 31.45
N ASP A 2 5.88 5.09 31.80
CA ASP A 2 4.63 5.83 31.63
C ASP A 2 4.29 5.98 30.16
N ALA A 3 3.01 5.82 29.80
CA ALA A 3 2.52 5.93 28.44
C ALA A 3 2.89 7.29 27.79
N LEU A 4 2.94 8.35 28.58
CA LEU A 4 3.37 9.69 28.13
C LEU A 4 4.84 9.73 27.72
N LEU A 5 5.74 9.03 28.43
CA LEU A 5 7.15 8.96 28.06
C LEU A 5 7.34 8.23 26.73
N ILE A 6 6.65 7.10 26.56
CA ILE A 6 6.64 6.34 25.31
C ILE A 6 6.17 7.23 24.15
N LEU A 7 5.05 7.91 24.32
CA LEU A 7 4.49 8.79 23.29
C LEU A 7 5.45 9.94 22.94
N THR A 8 6.10 10.54 23.95
CA THR A 8 7.09 11.61 23.75
C THR A 8 8.29 11.12 22.92
N ILE A 9 8.80 9.93 23.23
CA ILE A 9 9.92 9.33 22.47
C ILE A 9 9.52 9.06 21.04
N VAL A 10 8.33 8.45 20.83
CA VAL A 10 7.86 8.12 19.48
C VAL A 10 7.60 9.39 18.64
N ILE A 11 7.01 10.43 19.21
CA ILE A 11 6.84 11.72 18.51
C ILE A 11 8.19 12.35 18.18
N GLY A 12 9.16 12.27 19.11
CA GLY A 12 10.54 12.73 18.85
C GLY A 12 11.19 12.00 17.67
N ILE A 13 11.00 10.69 17.59
CA ILE A 13 11.46 9.86 16.46
C ILE A 13 10.79 10.28 15.16
N ILE A 14 9.47 10.47 15.18
CA ILE A 14 8.70 10.91 13.99
C ILE A 14 9.23 12.23 13.44
N TRP A 15 9.61 13.14 14.32
CA TRP A 15 10.20 14.42 13.94
C TRP A 15 11.64 14.30 13.45
N PHE A 16 12.49 13.56 14.19
CA PHE A 16 13.95 13.55 13.99
C PHE A 16 14.40 12.63 12.84
N VAL A 17 13.81 11.43 12.71
CA VAL A 17 14.24 10.40 11.75
C VAL A 17 14.21 10.88 10.29
N PRO A 18 13.17 11.58 9.79
CA PRO A 18 13.17 12.07 8.41
C PRO A 18 14.28 13.07 8.12
N ILE A 19 14.71 13.85 9.14
CA ILE A 19 15.80 14.82 9.00
C ILE A 19 17.13 14.09 8.80
N VAL A 20 17.38 13.06 9.60
CA VAL A 20 18.59 12.22 9.50
C VAL A 20 18.58 11.45 8.18
N CYS A 21 17.49 10.78 7.86
CA CYS A 21 17.37 9.96 6.66
C CYS A 21 17.61 10.77 5.37
N ARG A 22 17.14 12.03 5.32
CA ARG A 22 17.44 12.92 4.20
C ARG A 22 18.92 13.22 4.04
N LYS A 23 19.66 13.38 5.14
CA LYS A 23 21.12 13.63 5.09
C LYS A 23 21.93 12.45 4.61
N ILE A 24 21.50 11.23 4.95
CA ILE A 24 22.21 9.97 4.59
C ILE A 24 21.62 9.28 3.36
N HIS A 25 20.66 9.92 2.67
CA HIS A 25 19.98 9.42 1.47
C HIS A 25 19.31 8.04 1.67
N VAL A 26 18.77 7.78 2.87
CA VAL A 26 18.02 6.58 3.20
C VAL A 26 16.52 6.89 3.23
N PRO A 27 15.65 6.01 2.70
CA PRO A 27 14.21 6.19 2.78
C PRO A 27 13.73 6.33 4.23
N SER A 28 12.86 7.31 4.53
CA SER A 28 12.36 7.54 5.88
C SER A 28 11.62 6.33 6.46
N ILE A 29 10.99 5.50 5.62
CA ILE A 29 10.35 4.24 6.01
C ILE A 29 11.35 3.31 6.70
N VAL A 30 12.52 3.12 6.09
CA VAL A 30 13.60 2.31 6.68
C VAL A 30 14.09 2.93 7.97
N GLY A 31 14.25 4.26 7.99
CA GLY A 31 14.67 4.99 9.18
C GLY A 31 13.73 4.79 10.38
N PHE A 32 12.42 4.81 10.17
CA PHE A 32 11.45 4.56 11.25
C PHE A 32 11.52 3.14 11.79
N ILE A 33 11.68 2.13 10.93
CA ILE A 33 11.85 0.73 11.36
C ILE A 33 13.15 0.59 12.17
N LEU A 34 14.28 1.13 11.66
CA LEU A 34 15.56 1.09 12.36
C LEU A 34 15.50 1.83 13.70
N ALA A 35 14.83 2.99 13.76
CA ALA A 35 14.63 3.72 15.01
C ALA A 35 13.83 2.89 16.02
N GLY A 36 12.77 2.19 15.57
CA GLY A 36 12.02 1.25 16.40
C GLY A 36 12.89 0.12 16.97
N ILE A 37 13.77 -0.46 16.14
CA ILE A 37 14.73 -1.48 16.56
C ILE A 37 15.67 -0.93 17.66
N VAL A 38 16.24 0.27 17.41
CA VAL A 38 17.21 0.89 18.33
C VAL A 38 16.60 1.17 19.69
N ILE A 39 15.40 1.73 19.77
CA ILE A 39 14.74 2.04 21.04
C ILE A 39 14.08 0.82 21.68
N GLY A 40 13.92 -0.25 20.91
CA GLY A 40 13.26 -1.49 21.29
C GLY A 40 14.02 -2.34 22.28
N PRO A 41 13.41 -3.47 22.71
CA PRO A 41 13.98 -4.41 23.65
C PRO A 41 15.34 -4.97 23.22
N SER A 42 15.59 -5.01 21.92
CA SER A 42 16.76 -5.66 21.33
C SER A 42 18.05 -4.85 21.39
N VAL A 43 17.98 -3.51 21.59
CA VAL A 43 19.19 -2.65 21.58
C VAL A 43 19.26 -1.80 22.85
N LEU A 44 18.46 -0.75 22.94
CA LEU A 44 18.52 0.18 24.08
C LEU A 44 17.53 -0.18 25.19
N ASN A 45 16.56 -1.03 24.91
CA ASN A 45 15.48 -1.43 25.82
C ASN A 45 14.81 -0.23 26.53
N ILE A 46 14.66 0.88 25.77
CA ILE A 46 14.01 2.10 26.27
C ILE A 46 12.50 1.94 26.22
N VAL A 47 11.98 1.33 25.15
CA VAL A 47 10.55 1.10 24.94
C VAL A 47 10.31 -0.39 24.85
N ALA A 48 9.60 -0.95 25.82
CA ALA A 48 9.17 -2.34 25.77
C ALA A 48 7.94 -2.49 24.89
N GLU A 49 7.80 -3.64 24.25
CA GLU A 49 6.60 -4.03 23.55
C GLU A 49 5.43 -4.13 24.55
N GLY A 50 4.45 -3.26 24.41
CA GLY A 50 3.30 -3.19 25.32
C GLY A 50 1.99 -2.96 24.58
N PRO A 51 0.84 -3.08 25.28
CA PRO A 51 -0.50 -2.91 24.66
C PRO A 51 -0.66 -1.58 23.93
N THR A 52 -0.07 -0.51 24.47
CA THR A 52 -0.12 0.83 23.87
C THR A 52 0.57 0.88 22.51
N ILE A 53 1.77 0.30 22.39
CA ILE A 53 2.51 0.26 21.13
C ILE A 53 1.80 -0.63 20.10
N LYS A 54 1.28 -1.77 20.52
CA LYS A 54 0.50 -2.66 19.66
C LYS A 54 -0.73 -1.94 19.11
N LEU A 55 -1.48 -1.24 19.96
CA LEU A 55 -2.65 -0.47 19.55
C LEU A 55 -2.29 0.63 18.56
N LEU A 56 -1.25 1.42 18.83
CA LEU A 56 -0.79 2.50 17.95
C LEU A 56 -0.31 1.96 16.60
N GLY A 57 0.43 0.85 16.63
CA GLY A 57 0.89 0.17 15.42
C GLY A 57 -0.27 -0.37 14.58
N SER A 58 -1.23 -1.03 15.22
CA SER A 58 -2.43 -1.55 14.54
C SER A 58 -3.25 -0.42 13.91
N LEU A 59 -3.50 0.68 14.63
CA LEU A 59 -4.20 1.84 14.08
C LEU A 59 -3.45 2.43 12.88
N GLY A 60 -2.12 2.55 12.99
CA GLY A 60 -1.29 3.01 11.87
C GLY A 60 -1.40 2.12 10.64
N MET A 61 -1.41 0.81 10.85
CA MET A 61 -1.56 -0.15 9.77
C MET A 61 -2.95 -0.11 9.12
N LEU A 62 -4.01 -0.05 9.92
CA LEU A 62 -5.38 0.11 9.42
C LEU A 62 -5.49 1.39 8.59
N TYR A 63 -4.87 2.48 9.05
CA TYR A 63 -4.89 3.75 8.35
C TYR A 63 -4.21 3.69 6.98
N ILE A 64 -3.01 3.07 6.89
CA ILE A 64 -2.29 2.86 5.63
C ILE A 64 -3.15 2.06 4.65
N MET A 65 -3.81 1.00 5.13
CA MET A 65 -4.64 0.17 4.28
C MET A 65 -5.89 0.91 3.79
N PHE A 66 -6.53 1.70 4.65
CA PHE A 66 -7.62 2.58 4.26
C PHE A 66 -7.18 3.60 3.20
N GLN A 67 -6.05 4.27 3.41
CA GLN A 67 -5.49 5.23 2.46
C GLN A 67 -5.21 4.57 1.12
N SER A 68 -4.56 3.41 1.12
CA SER A 68 -4.32 2.61 -0.09
C SER A 68 -5.61 2.28 -0.84
N GLY A 69 -6.66 1.87 -0.12
CA GLY A 69 -7.97 1.59 -0.71
C GLY A 69 -8.65 2.85 -1.27
N SER A 70 -8.52 3.99 -0.59
CA SER A 70 -9.15 5.24 -1.00
C SER A 70 -8.46 5.92 -2.20
N GLU A 71 -7.20 5.64 -2.45
CA GLU A 71 -6.41 6.21 -3.55
C GLU A 71 -6.52 5.40 -4.85
N ILE A 72 -7.04 4.16 -4.81
CA ILE A 72 -7.22 3.32 -6.00
C ILE A 72 -8.23 3.95 -6.94
N ASP A 73 -7.90 4.10 -8.22
CA ASP A 73 -8.91 4.48 -9.22
C ASP A 73 -9.84 3.28 -9.49
N ILE A 74 -11.11 3.42 -9.05
CA ILE A 74 -12.14 2.35 -9.21
C ILE A 74 -12.42 2.05 -10.68
N ASN A 75 -12.29 3.02 -11.57
CA ASN A 75 -12.51 2.80 -12.99
C ASN A 75 -11.37 1.97 -13.56
N ASP A 76 -10.13 2.29 -13.19
CA ASP A 76 -8.94 1.51 -13.54
C ASP A 76 -9.01 0.10 -12.92
N PHE A 77 -9.44 -0.03 -11.65
CA PHE A 77 -9.65 -1.33 -11.01
C PHE A 77 -10.67 -2.20 -11.76
N LYS A 78 -11.79 -1.63 -12.20
CA LYS A 78 -12.78 -2.35 -13.01
C LYS A 78 -12.21 -2.76 -14.36
N GLN A 79 -11.42 -1.91 -14.99
CA GLN A 79 -10.75 -2.16 -16.25
C GLN A 79 -9.73 -3.29 -16.12
N TYR A 80 -8.97 -3.33 -15.02
CA TYR A 80 -7.86 -4.29 -14.82
C TYR A 80 -8.21 -5.47 -13.91
N LYS A 81 -9.48 -5.71 -13.54
CA LYS A 81 -9.91 -6.76 -12.60
C LYS A 81 -9.37 -8.15 -12.94
N TYR A 82 -9.35 -8.54 -14.21
CA TYR A 82 -8.83 -9.83 -14.65
C TYR A 82 -7.30 -9.90 -14.57
N ARG A 83 -6.62 -8.78 -14.84
CA ARG A 83 -5.16 -8.69 -14.70
C ARG A 83 -4.75 -8.74 -13.22
N SER A 84 -5.52 -8.08 -12.35
CA SER A 84 -5.32 -8.13 -10.89
C SER A 84 -5.58 -9.54 -10.34
N LEU A 85 -6.64 -10.21 -10.79
CA LEU A 85 -6.89 -11.60 -10.42
C LEU A 85 -5.76 -12.52 -10.88
N PHE A 86 -5.37 -12.44 -12.16
CA PHE A 86 -4.29 -13.25 -12.71
C PHE A 86 -2.97 -13.03 -11.93
N PHE A 87 -2.58 -11.77 -11.73
CA PHE A 87 -1.37 -11.47 -10.96
C PHE A 87 -1.49 -11.90 -9.50
N GLY A 88 -2.68 -11.74 -8.88
CA GLY A 88 -2.97 -12.22 -7.53
C GLY A 88 -2.79 -13.73 -7.38
N LEU A 89 -3.28 -14.50 -8.34
CA LEU A 89 -3.08 -15.95 -8.38
C LEU A 89 -1.60 -16.30 -8.59
N CYS A 90 -0.92 -15.68 -9.53
CA CYS A 90 0.51 -15.93 -9.74
C CYS A 90 1.34 -15.58 -8.51
N THR A 91 1.13 -14.41 -7.92
CA THR A 91 1.89 -13.94 -6.75
C THR A 91 1.55 -14.67 -5.46
N PHE A 92 0.45 -15.45 -5.44
CA PHE A 92 0.10 -16.33 -4.35
C PHE A 92 0.61 -17.76 -4.59
N PHE A 93 0.21 -18.41 -5.70
CA PHE A 93 0.49 -19.83 -5.92
C PHE A 93 1.96 -20.13 -6.19
N ILE A 94 2.70 -19.25 -6.87
CA ILE A 94 4.12 -19.49 -7.15
C ILE A 94 4.94 -19.51 -5.85
N PRO A 95 4.88 -18.50 -4.98
CA PRO A 95 5.57 -18.55 -3.69
C PRO A 95 5.03 -19.64 -2.77
N LEU A 96 3.71 -19.96 -2.80
CA LEU A 96 3.14 -21.04 -2.02
C LEU A 96 3.77 -22.39 -2.40
N LEU A 97 3.79 -22.74 -3.69
CA LEU A 97 4.36 -23.99 -4.16
C LEU A 97 5.85 -24.11 -3.85
N LEU A 98 6.62 -23.04 -4.14
CA LEU A 98 8.03 -22.99 -3.77
C LEU A 98 8.23 -23.10 -2.25
N GLY A 99 7.37 -22.45 -1.48
CA GLY A 99 7.39 -22.48 -0.02
C GLY A 99 7.12 -23.87 0.53
N VAL A 100 6.10 -24.56 0.01
CA VAL A 100 5.82 -25.94 0.39
C VAL A 100 7.01 -26.84 0.08
N VAL A 101 7.57 -26.75 -1.11
CA VAL A 101 8.74 -27.55 -1.51
C VAL A 101 9.96 -27.27 -0.65
N THR A 102 10.32 -26.02 -0.45
CA THR A 102 11.50 -25.65 0.36
C THR A 102 11.30 -25.98 1.84
N SER A 103 10.13 -25.74 2.41
CA SER A 103 9.84 -26.06 3.81
C SER A 103 9.84 -27.58 4.03
N ARG A 104 9.28 -28.37 3.10
CA ARG A 104 9.23 -29.81 3.21
C ARG A 104 10.58 -30.47 3.03
N TYR A 105 11.33 -30.11 1.99
CA TYR A 105 12.54 -30.84 1.58
C TYR A 105 13.84 -30.20 2.04
N LEU A 106 13.91 -28.86 2.25
CA LEU A 106 15.11 -28.22 2.78
C LEU A 106 15.07 -28.09 4.30
N LEU A 107 13.89 -27.73 4.87
CA LEU A 107 13.76 -27.50 6.31
C LEU A 107 13.20 -28.73 7.04
N ASN A 108 12.80 -29.79 6.32
CA ASN A 108 12.25 -31.05 6.86
C ASN A 108 11.01 -30.87 7.75
N PHE A 109 10.18 -29.87 7.46
CA PHE A 109 8.92 -29.68 8.18
C PHE A 109 7.85 -30.68 7.69
N ASP A 110 6.82 -30.91 8.50
CA ASP A 110 5.63 -31.69 8.11
C ASP A 110 4.80 -30.94 7.04
N TRP A 111 3.83 -31.63 6.44
CA TRP A 111 3.01 -31.08 5.36
C TRP A 111 2.17 -29.89 5.80
N THR A 112 1.64 -29.91 7.03
CA THR A 112 0.81 -28.85 7.59
C THR A 112 1.60 -27.57 7.79
N SER A 113 2.77 -27.66 8.45
CA SER A 113 3.71 -26.54 8.62
C SER A 113 4.17 -26.01 7.26
N SER A 114 4.50 -26.89 6.31
CA SER A 114 4.96 -26.51 4.98
C SER A 114 3.89 -25.77 4.20
N LEU A 115 2.62 -26.18 4.31
CA LEU A 115 1.49 -25.51 3.64
C LEU A 115 1.25 -24.11 4.23
N LEU A 116 1.29 -23.96 5.57
CA LEU A 116 1.14 -22.68 6.25
C LEU A 116 2.27 -21.71 5.89
N LEU A 117 3.52 -22.17 5.90
CA LEU A 117 4.66 -21.36 5.48
C LEU A 117 4.56 -20.97 4.00
N GLY A 118 4.13 -21.89 3.15
CA GLY A 118 3.87 -21.58 1.74
C GLY A 118 2.79 -20.51 1.56
N ALA A 119 1.68 -20.59 2.29
CA ALA A 119 0.63 -19.58 2.27
C ALA A 119 1.12 -18.23 2.78
N MET A 120 1.94 -18.23 3.82
CA MET A 120 2.61 -17.04 4.36
C MET A 120 3.49 -16.36 3.30
N TYR A 121 4.22 -17.13 2.47
CA TYR A 121 5.03 -16.56 1.38
C TYR A 121 4.16 -16.00 0.26
N GLY A 122 3.00 -16.59 0.01
CA GLY A 122 2.02 -16.10 -0.96
C GLY A 122 1.47 -14.72 -0.58
N SER A 123 1.24 -14.48 0.71
CA SER A 123 0.69 -13.21 1.21
C SER A 123 1.67 -12.05 1.02
N HIS A 124 1.14 -10.85 0.84
CA HIS A 124 1.88 -9.59 0.86
C HIS A 124 0.97 -8.44 1.26
N THR A 125 1.56 -7.34 1.70
CA THR A 125 0.86 -6.11 2.08
C THR A 125 1.44 -4.92 1.35
N LEU A 126 0.61 -3.93 1.01
CA LEU A 126 1.06 -2.72 0.30
C LEU A 126 1.83 -1.76 1.22
N MET A 127 2.79 -2.29 1.97
CA MET A 127 3.52 -1.54 2.99
C MET A 127 4.38 -0.40 2.40
N THR A 128 4.83 -0.56 1.16
CA THR A 128 5.62 0.44 0.43
C THR A 128 4.77 1.38 -0.41
N TYR A 129 3.43 1.29 -0.35
CA TYR A 129 2.51 2.16 -1.08
C TYR A 129 2.68 3.66 -0.76
N PRO A 130 3.00 4.09 0.48
CA PRO A 130 3.30 5.49 0.76
C PRO A 130 4.47 6.06 -0.08
N ILE A 131 5.41 5.21 -0.51
CA ILE A 131 6.49 5.62 -1.42
C ILE A 131 5.92 5.94 -2.80
N VAL A 132 5.05 5.07 -3.31
CA VAL A 132 4.36 5.27 -4.61
C VAL A 132 3.54 6.55 -4.59
N SER A 133 2.81 6.81 -3.50
CA SER A 133 2.03 8.03 -3.28
C SER A 133 2.92 9.27 -3.27
N ARG A 134 4.06 9.22 -2.58
CA ARG A 134 5.02 10.32 -2.49
C ARG A 134 5.60 10.73 -3.85
N TYR A 135 5.83 9.78 -4.75
CA TYR A 135 6.33 10.04 -6.10
C TYR A 135 5.22 10.32 -7.13
N GLY A 136 3.95 10.30 -6.73
CA GLY A 136 2.81 10.64 -7.58
C GLY A 136 2.44 9.58 -8.63
N VAL A 137 3.00 8.35 -8.53
CA VAL A 137 2.80 7.28 -9.52
C VAL A 137 1.66 6.30 -9.16
N GLN A 138 0.72 6.68 -8.29
CA GLN A 138 -0.41 5.84 -7.86
C GLN A 138 -1.30 5.38 -9.02
N LYS A 139 -1.43 6.21 -10.06
CA LYS A 139 -2.26 5.93 -11.23
C LYS A 139 -1.63 4.96 -12.22
N ASN A 140 -0.38 4.57 -12.00
CA ASN A 140 0.28 3.61 -12.89
C ASN A 140 -0.46 2.26 -12.86
N VAL A 141 -0.62 1.68 -14.05
CA VAL A 141 -1.34 0.40 -14.26
C VAL A 141 -0.76 -0.73 -13.40
N ALA A 142 0.57 -0.78 -13.25
CA ALA A 142 1.25 -1.78 -12.44
C ALA A 142 0.88 -1.67 -10.95
N VAL A 143 0.75 -0.44 -10.43
CA VAL A 143 0.31 -0.18 -9.05
C VAL A 143 -1.11 -0.67 -8.83
N ASN A 144 -2.03 -0.30 -9.71
CA ASN A 144 -3.45 -0.67 -9.61
C ASN A 144 -3.65 -2.19 -9.70
N ILE A 145 -2.93 -2.86 -10.61
CA ILE A 145 -2.95 -4.32 -10.71
C ILE A 145 -2.41 -4.97 -9.44
N THR A 146 -1.32 -4.45 -8.87
CA THR A 146 -0.72 -5.01 -7.64
C THR A 146 -1.61 -4.79 -6.43
N ALA A 147 -2.23 -3.62 -6.31
CA ALA A 147 -3.19 -3.33 -5.23
C ALA A 147 -4.39 -4.30 -5.28
N GLY A 148 -4.96 -4.53 -6.47
CA GLY A 148 -6.01 -5.52 -6.64
C GLY A 148 -5.54 -6.96 -6.39
N ALA A 149 -4.31 -7.30 -6.77
CA ALA A 149 -3.70 -8.62 -6.54
C ALA A 149 -3.48 -8.90 -5.05
N THR A 150 -3.15 -7.86 -4.25
CA THR A 150 -2.98 -7.98 -2.81
C THR A 150 -4.23 -8.53 -2.12
N MET A 151 -5.43 -8.05 -2.52
CA MET A 151 -6.69 -8.57 -1.98
C MET A 151 -6.81 -10.09 -2.18
N TRP A 152 -6.53 -10.57 -3.39
CA TRP A 152 -6.60 -11.99 -3.70
C TRP A 152 -5.55 -12.78 -2.93
N ALA A 153 -4.31 -12.29 -2.88
CA ALA A 153 -3.23 -12.97 -2.20
C ALA A 153 -3.47 -13.12 -0.68
N ILE A 154 -3.94 -12.05 -0.01
CA ILE A 154 -4.27 -12.10 1.42
C ILE A 154 -5.46 -13.03 1.66
N THR A 155 -6.54 -12.88 0.89
CA THR A 155 -7.74 -13.72 1.03
C THR A 155 -7.40 -15.20 0.88
N LEU A 156 -6.62 -15.57 -0.14
CA LEU A 156 -6.20 -16.95 -0.36
C LEU A 156 -5.30 -17.47 0.78
N SER A 157 -4.41 -16.64 1.31
CA SER A 157 -3.56 -17.01 2.45
C SER A 157 -4.39 -17.30 3.70
N LEU A 158 -5.41 -16.49 3.97
CA LEU A 158 -6.32 -16.69 5.10
C LEU A 158 -7.22 -17.90 4.91
N ILE A 159 -7.65 -18.19 3.67
CA ILE A 159 -8.39 -19.43 3.37
C ILE A 159 -7.53 -20.66 3.70
N VAL A 160 -6.24 -20.65 3.29
CA VAL A 160 -5.34 -21.77 3.63
C VAL A 160 -5.16 -21.90 5.13
N LEU A 161 -5.00 -20.77 5.86
CA LEU A 161 -4.93 -20.78 7.32
C LEU A 161 -6.18 -21.40 7.92
N ALA A 162 -7.37 -20.93 7.55
CA ALA A 162 -8.64 -21.44 8.04
C ALA A 162 -8.84 -22.96 7.76
N VAL A 163 -8.42 -23.42 6.58
CA VAL A 163 -8.48 -24.85 6.24
C VAL A 163 -7.54 -25.68 7.14
N VAL A 164 -6.36 -25.18 7.44
CA VAL A 164 -5.40 -25.88 8.31
C VAL A 164 -5.85 -25.87 9.77
N GLU A 165 -6.43 -24.76 10.25
CA GLU A 165 -7.04 -24.69 11.59
C GLU A 165 -8.12 -25.76 11.77
N GLN A 166 -8.95 -25.95 10.76
CA GLN A 166 -10.02 -26.92 10.79
C GLN A 166 -9.54 -28.37 10.70
N TRP A 167 -8.43 -28.63 10.02
CA TRP A 167 -7.85 -29.98 10.01
C TRP A 167 -7.47 -30.47 11.40
N ASN A 168 -7.17 -29.54 12.30
CA ASN A 168 -6.84 -29.84 13.69
C ASN A 168 -8.06 -29.82 14.63
N ASP A 169 -9.17 -29.19 14.24
CA ASP A 169 -10.38 -29.08 15.04
C ASP A 169 -11.52 -29.93 14.45
N THR A 170 -11.65 -31.15 14.96
CA THR A 170 -12.66 -32.14 14.51
C THR A 170 -14.10 -31.83 14.99
N ALA A 171 -14.31 -30.68 15.68
CA ALA A 171 -15.58 -30.36 16.35
C ALA A 171 -16.51 -29.43 15.56
N GLN A 172 -16.11 -28.88 14.41
CA GLN A 172 -16.94 -27.94 13.65
C GLN A 172 -18.01 -28.65 12.80
N THR A 173 -19.24 -28.13 12.89
CA THR A 173 -20.41 -28.65 12.17
C THR A 173 -20.58 -27.90 10.84
N ILE A 174 -21.22 -28.51 9.84
CA ILE A 174 -21.58 -27.84 8.57
C ILE A 174 -22.33 -26.51 8.83
N MET A 175 -23.09 -26.43 9.93
CA MET A 175 -23.80 -25.23 10.32
C MET A 175 -22.86 -24.06 10.67
N ASP A 176 -21.71 -24.33 11.28
CA ASP A 176 -20.72 -23.31 11.65
C ASP A 176 -20.11 -22.70 10.39
N TYR A 177 -19.86 -23.48 9.35
CA TYR A 177 -19.39 -22.99 8.04
C TYR A 177 -20.44 -22.12 7.36
N VAL A 178 -21.71 -22.53 7.37
CA VAL A 178 -22.80 -21.74 6.80
C VAL A 178 -22.95 -20.41 7.53
N LEU A 179 -22.84 -20.44 8.84
CA LEU A 179 -22.91 -19.22 9.68
C LEU A 179 -21.72 -18.28 9.37
N GLN A 180 -20.51 -18.81 9.29
CA GLN A 180 -19.32 -18.01 8.97
C GLN A 180 -19.39 -17.38 7.57
N LEU A 181 -19.89 -18.15 6.59
CA LEU A 181 -20.11 -17.64 5.24
C LEU A 181 -21.20 -16.54 5.22
N ALA A 182 -22.25 -16.70 6.01
CA ALA A 182 -23.31 -15.69 6.15
C ALA A 182 -22.77 -14.40 6.81
N ILE A 183 -21.96 -14.52 7.86
CA ILE A 183 -21.31 -13.37 8.53
C ILE A 183 -20.37 -12.65 7.54
N LEU A 184 -19.57 -13.38 6.78
CA LEU A 184 -18.69 -12.84 5.75
C LEU A 184 -19.49 -12.10 4.67
N ALA A 185 -20.58 -12.68 4.18
CA ALA A 185 -21.45 -12.04 3.20
C ALA A 185 -22.08 -10.75 3.76
N LEU A 186 -22.54 -10.78 5.02
CA LEU A 186 -23.09 -9.61 5.70
C LEU A 186 -22.04 -8.50 5.89
N PHE A 187 -20.81 -8.86 6.26
CA PHE A 187 -19.69 -7.93 6.34
C PHE A 187 -19.42 -7.24 5.00
N LEU A 188 -19.25 -8.01 3.92
CA LEU A 188 -18.99 -7.47 2.58
C LEU A 188 -20.15 -6.56 2.12
N LEU A 189 -21.38 -6.98 2.34
CA LEU A 189 -22.57 -6.19 2.01
C LEU A 189 -22.60 -4.87 2.80
N SER A 190 -22.27 -4.88 4.10
CA SER A 190 -22.25 -3.70 4.95
C SER A 190 -21.18 -2.70 4.48
N VAL A 191 -19.95 -3.15 4.25
CA VAL A 191 -18.85 -2.26 3.88
C VAL A 191 -19.01 -1.71 2.45
N ILE A 192 -19.42 -2.55 1.48
CA ILE A 192 -19.50 -2.14 0.08
C ILE A 192 -20.78 -1.33 -0.21
N TRP A 193 -21.87 -1.62 0.47
CA TRP A 193 -23.17 -1.03 0.14
C TRP A 193 -23.69 -0.04 1.18
N LEU A 194 -23.63 -0.39 2.47
CA LEU A 194 -24.16 0.43 3.56
C LEU A 194 -23.25 1.62 3.87
N PHE A 195 -21.94 1.43 3.98
CA PHE A 195 -20.97 2.48 4.31
C PHE A 195 -21.00 3.66 3.33
N PRO A 196 -20.93 3.47 2.01
CA PRO A 196 -21.01 4.61 1.08
C PRO A 196 -22.35 5.35 1.13
N ARG A 197 -23.45 4.66 1.43
CA ARG A 197 -24.76 5.30 1.59
C ARG A 197 -24.81 6.16 2.83
N PHE A 198 -24.34 5.61 3.95
CA PHE A 198 -24.26 6.34 5.22
C PHE A 198 -23.36 7.57 5.09
N ALA A 199 -22.14 7.41 4.55
CA ALA A 199 -21.21 8.52 4.33
C ALA A 199 -21.81 9.60 3.42
N ARG A 200 -22.48 9.22 2.33
CA ARG A 200 -23.15 10.16 1.43
C ARG A 200 -24.27 10.93 2.11
N MET A 201 -25.08 10.26 2.93
CA MET A 201 -26.14 10.89 3.70
C MET A 201 -25.56 11.88 4.72
N PHE A 202 -24.51 11.48 5.40
CA PHE A 202 -23.85 12.30 6.41
C PHE A 202 -23.19 13.54 5.78
N PHE A 203 -22.37 13.38 4.73
CA PHE A 203 -21.70 14.49 4.05
C PHE A 203 -22.67 15.48 3.39
N LYS A 204 -23.88 15.07 3.02
CA LYS A 204 -24.93 15.97 2.56
C LYS A 204 -25.49 16.83 3.67
N ARG A 205 -25.60 16.29 4.91
CA ARG A 205 -26.21 16.94 6.05
C ARG A 205 -25.22 17.79 6.85
N TYR A 206 -24.00 17.30 7.02
CA TYR A 206 -22.95 17.91 7.82
C TYR A 206 -21.73 18.15 6.93
N ARG A 207 -21.46 19.43 6.63
CA ARG A 207 -20.32 19.84 5.80
C ARG A 207 -19.16 20.42 6.61
N GLU A 208 -19.12 20.08 7.90
CA GLU A 208 -18.07 20.51 8.79
C GLU A 208 -16.83 19.61 8.60
N PRO A 209 -15.66 20.20 8.33
CA PRO A 209 -14.44 19.45 8.02
C PRO A 209 -13.99 18.44 9.06
N ILE A 210 -14.21 18.75 10.36
CA ILE A 210 -13.85 17.86 11.47
C ILE A 210 -14.83 16.68 11.53
N SER A 211 -16.12 16.96 11.39
CA SER A 211 -17.17 15.92 11.40
C SER A 211 -17.02 14.94 10.24
N GLU A 212 -16.70 15.43 9.05
CA GLU A 212 -16.43 14.58 7.87
C GLU A 212 -15.24 13.65 8.11
N PHE A 213 -14.13 14.18 8.65
CA PHE A 213 -12.95 13.38 8.98
C PHE A 213 -13.24 12.33 10.06
N MET A 214 -13.95 12.71 11.13
CA MET A 214 -14.28 11.81 12.23
C MET A 214 -15.19 10.65 11.80
N VAL A 215 -16.14 10.92 10.90
CA VAL A 215 -17.00 9.85 10.34
C VAL A 215 -16.17 8.87 9.50
N VAL A 216 -15.23 9.37 8.70
CA VAL A 216 -14.32 8.49 7.95
C VAL A 216 -13.48 7.63 8.90
N MET A 217 -12.93 8.21 9.97
CA MET A 217 -12.20 7.46 11.00
C MET A 217 -13.06 6.40 11.70
N LEU A 218 -14.30 6.74 12.04
CA LEU A 218 -15.25 5.80 12.63
C LEU A 218 -15.53 4.63 11.67
N MET A 219 -15.71 4.92 10.38
CA MET A 219 -15.96 3.89 9.37
C MET A 219 -14.74 3.01 9.15
N LEU A 220 -13.54 3.59 9.16
CA LEU A 220 -12.28 2.86 9.08
C LEU A 220 -12.15 1.83 10.22
N VAL A 221 -12.24 2.30 11.46
CA VAL A 221 -12.11 1.42 12.64
C VAL A 221 -13.29 0.44 12.73
N GLY A 222 -14.50 0.92 12.43
CA GLY A 222 -15.70 0.09 12.41
C GLY A 222 -15.65 -1.03 11.35
N SER A 223 -15.10 -0.76 10.18
CA SER A 223 -14.93 -1.80 9.14
C SER A 223 -13.86 -2.83 9.54
N ALA A 224 -12.80 -2.40 10.21
CA ALA A 224 -11.78 -3.32 10.73
C ALA A 224 -12.39 -4.24 11.79
N LEU A 225 -13.16 -3.69 12.74
CA LEU A 225 -13.87 -4.48 13.75
C LEU A 225 -14.86 -5.46 13.12
N LEU A 226 -15.63 -5.02 12.13
CA LEU A 226 -16.58 -5.89 11.43
C LEU A 226 -15.87 -7.02 10.66
N ALA A 227 -14.66 -6.76 10.12
CA ALA A 227 -13.85 -7.78 9.49
C ALA A 227 -13.39 -8.83 10.50
N GLU A 228 -12.89 -8.41 11.66
CA GLU A 228 -12.46 -9.31 12.74
C GLU A 228 -13.62 -10.18 13.24
N LEU A 229 -14.80 -9.59 13.44
CA LEU A 229 -16.02 -10.32 13.80
C LEU A 229 -16.45 -11.32 12.71
N ALA A 230 -16.08 -11.07 11.45
CA ALA A 230 -16.32 -11.99 10.33
C ALA A 230 -15.21 -13.06 10.16
N GLY A 231 -14.25 -13.13 11.08
CA GLY A 231 -13.11 -14.04 11.00
C GLY A 231 -12.05 -13.66 9.96
N LEU A 232 -12.02 -12.38 9.56
CA LEU A 232 -11.02 -11.82 8.66
C LEU A 232 -10.07 -10.90 9.44
N GLU A 233 -8.91 -10.62 8.87
CA GLU A 233 -8.04 -9.57 9.43
C GLU A 233 -8.66 -8.17 9.28
N GLY A 234 -8.57 -7.35 10.35
CA GLY A 234 -9.05 -5.96 10.37
C GLY A 234 -8.50 -5.10 9.25
N ILE A 235 -7.30 -5.43 8.78
CA ILE A 235 -6.60 -4.78 7.65
C ILE A 235 -7.43 -4.84 6.36
N LEU A 236 -8.05 -5.99 6.06
CA LEU A 236 -8.93 -6.15 4.90
C LEU A 236 -10.16 -5.25 5.03
N GLY A 237 -10.73 -5.17 6.24
CA GLY A 237 -11.85 -4.27 6.53
C GLY A 237 -11.51 -2.82 6.24
N ALA A 238 -10.38 -2.34 6.74
CA ALA A 238 -9.89 -0.99 6.51
C ALA A 238 -9.66 -0.70 5.02
N PHE A 239 -9.02 -1.62 4.30
CA PHE A 239 -8.80 -1.51 2.85
C PHE A 239 -10.12 -1.44 2.06
N LEU A 240 -11.06 -2.36 2.33
CA LEU A 240 -12.37 -2.38 1.69
C LEU A 240 -13.19 -1.12 2.00
N CYS A 241 -13.07 -0.57 3.21
CA CYS A 241 -13.66 0.71 3.57
C CYS A 241 -13.10 1.84 2.68
N GLY A 242 -11.78 1.90 2.52
CA GLY A 242 -11.12 2.86 1.63
C GLY A 242 -11.63 2.76 0.20
N VAL A 243 -11.64 1.54 -0.36
CA VAL A 243 -12.18 1.27 -1.71
C VAL A 243 -13.64 1.68 -1.82
N SER A 244 -14.47 1.37 -0.83
CA SER A 244 -15.90 1.66 -0.85
C SER A 244 -16.21 3.16 -0.79
N LEU A 245 -15.43 3.92 -0.03
CA LEU A 245 -15.56 5.37 0.13
C LEU A 245 -14.83 6.18 -0.96
N ASN A 246 -14.00 5.55 -1.78
CA ASN A 246 -13.16 6.20 -2.78
C ASN A 246 -13.90 7.24 -3.64
N ARG A 247 -15.11 6.91 -4.13
CA ARG A 247 -15.92 7.85 -4.93
C ARG A 247 -16.39 9.08 -4.16
N LEU A 248 -16.41 9.03 -2.84
CA LEU A 248 -16.80 10.13 -1.96
C LEU A 248 -15.59 10.93 -1.47
N LEU A 249 -14.37 10.42 -1.70
CA LEU A 249 -13.09 10.98 -1.30
C LEU A 249 -12.22 11.28 -2.54
N PRO A 250 -12.59 12.27 -3.40
CA PRO A 250 -11.76 12.61 -4.54
C PRO A 250 -10.35 13.01 -4.12
N ASN A 251 -9.32 12.57 -4.84
CA ASN A 251 -7.90 12.81 -4.52
C ASN A 251 -7.54 14.29 -4.33
N ARG A 252 -8.27 15.20 -4.98
CA ARG A 252 -8.08 16.66 -4.85
C ARG A 252 -8.98 17.32 -3.80
N SER A 253 -9.76 16.55 -3.03
CA SER A 253 -10.63 17.10 -2.00
C SER A 253 -9.84 17.54 -0.76
N SER A 254 -10.33 18.56 -0.06
CA SER A 254 -9.76 19.00 1.21
C SER A 254 -9.80 17.93 2.29
N LEU A 255 -10.80 17.03 2.25
CA LEU A 255 -10.91 15.90 3.15
C LEU A 255 -9.80 14.87 2.90
N MET A 256 -9.54 14.52 1.62
CA MET A 256 -8.46 13.61 1.27
C MET A 256 -7.07 14.19 1.63
N ALA A 257 -6.88 15.49 1.46
CA ALA A 257 -5.64 16.15 1.90
C ALA A 257 -5.41 16.03 3.41
N ARG A 258 -6.48 16.11 4.23
CA ARG A 258 -6.38 15.89 5.70
C ARG A 258 -6.11 14.43 6.04
N ILE A 259 -6.76 13.51 5.34
CA ILE A 259 -6.51 12.07 5.49
C ILE A 259 -5.03 11.78 5.18
N ASN A 260 -4.51 12.29 4.07
CA ASN A 260 -3.11 12.10 3.70
C ASN A 260 -2.13 12.77 4.68
N PHE A 261 -2.46 13.95 5.19
CA PHE A 261 -1.65 14.62 6.21
C PHE A 261 -1.55 13.80 7.49
N MET A 262 -2.67 13.36 8.05
CA MET A 262 -2.69 12.55 9.27
C MET A 262 -2.01 11.19 9.08
N GLY A 263 -2.25 10.56 7.93
CA GLY A 263 -1.59 9.30 7.57
C GLY A 263 -0.07 9.44 7.58
N ASN A 264 0.45 10.33 6.76
CA ASN A 264 1.89 10.46 6.55
C ASN A 264 2.64 11.10 7.74
N SER A 265 1.96 11.94 8.53
CA SER A 265 2.58 12.61 9.67
C SER A 265 2.54 11.82 10.97
N VAL A 266 1.53 10.95 11.16
CA VAL A 266 1.30 10.27 12.44
C VAL A 266 1.18 8.77 12.29
N PHE A 267 0.20 8.27 11.55
CA PHE A 267 -0.17 6.86 11.56
C PHE A 267 0.87 5.95 10.89
N VAL A 268 1.39 6.37 9.72
CA VAL A 268 2.44 5.61 9.00
C VAL A 268 3.72 5.50 9.83
N PRO A 269 4.29 6.59 10.37
CA PRO A 269 5.45 6.50 11.24
C PRO A 269 5.22 5.66 12.51
N LEU A 270 4.07 5.81 13.16
CA LEU A 270 3.70 5.01 14.34
C LEU A 270 3.74 3.52 14.04
N PHE A 271 3.13 3.12 12.91
CA PHE A 271 3.16 1.73 12.46
C PHE A 271 4.59 1.23 12.22
N LEU A 272 5.39 2.00 11.48
CA LEU A 272 6.76 1.58 11.13
C LEU A 272 7.68 1.46 12.36
N VAL A 273 7.55 2.37 13.32
CA VAL A 273 8.26 2.29 14.60
C VAL A 273 7.80 1.06 15.40
N SER A 274 6.49 0.80 15.44
CA SER A 274 5.97 -0.38 16.14
C SER A 274 6.46 -1.69 15.52
N VAL A 275 6.54 -1.78 14.19
CA VAL A 275 7.15 -2.93 13.50
C VAL A 275 8.62 -3.09 13.93
N GLY A 276 9.37 -2.00 13.99
CA GLY A 276 10.76 -2.03 14.46
C GLY A 276 10.90 -2.55 15.89
N LEU A 277 9.99 -2.15 16.80
CA LEU A 277 9.97 -2.60 18.19
C LEU A 277 9.73 -4.11 18.36
N MET A 278 8.98 -4.73 17.44
CA MET A 278 8.69 -6.17 17.46
C MET A 278 9.89 -7.03 17.02
N ILE A 279 10.95 -6.43 16.48
CA ILE A 279 12.10 -7.14 15.95
C ILE A 279 13.07 -7.46 17.08
N ASN A 280 13.26 -8.76 17.32
CA ASN A 280 14.25 -9.24 18.27
C ASN A 280 15.58 -9.57 17.56
N ILE A 281 16.57 -8.65 17.68
CA ILE A 281 17.90 -8.85 17.09
C ILE A 281 18.67 -9.97 17.82
N GLU A 282 18.44 -10.20 19.12
CA GLU A 282 19.12 -11.27 19.86
C GLU A 282 18.78 -12.65 19.30
N ALA A 283 17.59 -12.82 18.76
CA ALA A 283 17.18 -14.06 18.08
C ALA A 283 18.06 -14.40 16.86
N PHE A 284 18.75 -13.41 16.28
CA PHE A 284 19.71 -13.63 15.18
C PHE A 284 20.99 -14.33 15.63
N TRP A 285 21.44 -14.03 16.84
CA TRP A 285 22.71 -14.52 17.36
C TRP A 285 22.55 -15.75 18.23
N SER A 286 21.31 -16.05 18.67
CA SER A 286 21.02 -17.13 19.62
C SER A 286 21.00 -18.53 18.99
N SER A 287 20.71 -18.64 17.69
CA SER A 287 20.61 -19.95 17.01
C SER A 287 20.91 -19.86 15.50
N TRP A 288 21.94 -20.60 15.08
CA TRP A 288 22.22 -20.78 13.65
C TRP A 288 21.04 -21.37 12.88
N THR A 289 20.22 -22.20 13.53
CA THR A 289 19.00 -22.77 12.94
C THR A 289 18.02 -21.68 12.54
N THR A 290 17.78 -20.68 13.40
CA THR A 290 16.91 -19.54 13.10
C THR A 290 17.40 -18.76 11.87
N VAL A 291 18.73 -18.53 11.77
CA VAL A 291 19.32 -17.81 10.62
C VAL A 291 19.19 -18.62 9.32
N ILE A 292 19.38 -19.94 9.38
CA ILE A 292 19.21 -20.83 8.22
C ILE A 292 17.75 -20.82 7.77
N ILE A 293 16.80 -21.02 8.70
CA ILE A 293 15.36 -20.97 8.40
C ILE A 293 15.00 -19.64 7.78
N ALA A 294 15.40 -18.52 8.38
CA ALA A 294 15.12 -17.18 7.86
C ALA A 294 15.70 -16.97 6.45
N SER A 295 16.94 -17.43 6.22
CA SER A 295 17.59 -17.31 4.91
C SER A 295 16.83 -18.08 3.82
N VAL A 296 16.41 -19.31 4.12
CA VAL A 296 15.59 -20.12 3.21
C VAL A 296 14.25 -19.43 2.94
N MET A 297 13.59 -18.91 3.99
CA MET A 297 12.32 -18.20 3.88
C MET A 297 12.45 -16.94 3.01
N ILE A 298 13.48 -16.12 3.24
CA ILE A 298 13.75 -14.90 2.47
C ILE A 298 13.98 -15.22 1.00
N VAL A 299 14.90 -16.14 0.72
CA VAL A 299 15.26 -16.52 -0.66
C VAL A 299 14.04 -17.10 -1.39
N THR A 300 13.31 -18.01 -0.75
CA THR A 300 12.11 -18.64 -1.32
C THR A 300 11.07 -17.61 -1.71
N LYS A 301 10.77 -16.67 -0.80
CA LYS A 301 9.79 -15.61 -1.06
C LYS A 301 10.26 -14.65 -2.15
N LEU A 302 11.51 -14.18 -2.11
CA LEU A 302 12.08 -13.29 -3.13
C LEU A 302 12.06 -13.95 -4.52
N VAL A 303 12.48 -15.21 -4.62
CA VAL A 303 12.47 -15.95 -5.89
C VAL A 303 11.04 -16.13 -6.40
N GLY A 304 10.10 -16.56 -5.54
CA GLY A 304 8.72 -16.76 -5.93
C GLY A 304 8.04 -15.48 -6.41
N LYS A 305 8.24 -14.36 -5.69
CA LYS A 305 7.70 -13.04 -6.08
C LYS A 305 8.38 -12.48 -7.33
N SER A 306 9.69 -12.73 -7.50
CA SER A 306 10.40 -12.36 -8.73
C SER A 306 9.83 -13.09 -9.94
N ILE A 307 9.64 -14.39 -9.86
CA ILE A 307 9.05 -15.18 -10.95
C ILE A 307 7.66 -14.66 -11.30
N ALA A 308 6.81 -14.38 -10.30
CA ALA A 308 5.47 -13.82 -10.53
C ALA A 308 5.54 -12.46 -11.24
N ALA A 309 6.46 -11.57 -10.83
CA ALA A 309 6.67 -10.27 -11.46
C ALA A 309 7.20 -10.39 -12.91
N TRP A 310 8.06 -11.36 -13.19
CA TRP A 310 8.55 -11.63 -14.55
C TRP A 310 7.44 -12.15 -15.46
N ILE A 311 6.58 -13.05 -14.96
CA ILE A 311 5.43 -13.55 -15.71
C ILE A 311 4.47 -12.39 -16.02
N ALA A 312 4.19 -11.53 -15.03
CA ALA A 312 3.35 -10.35 -15.22
C ALA A 312 3.94 -9.39 -16.25
N GLN A 313 5.27 -9.15 -16.23
CA GLN A 313 5.95 -8.33 -17.23
C GLN A 313 5.76 -8.89 -18.64
N GLY A 314 5.96 -10.19 -18.83
CA GLY A 314 5.82 -10.84 -20.14
C GLY A 314 4.40 -10.77 -20.69
N ILE A 315 3.40 -11.04 -19.84
CA ILE A 315 1.99 -11.10 -20.26
C ILE A 315 1.40 -9.71 -20.45
N PHE A 316 1.70 -8.77 -19.53
CA PHE A 316 1.12 -7.42 -19.57
C PHE A 316 1.97 -6.42 -20.35
N ARG A 317 3.15 -6.84 -20.82
CA ARG A 317 4.12 -6.01 -21.54
C ARG A 317 4.58 -4.81 -20.73
N PHE A 318 4.81 -5.02 -19.43
CA PHE A 318 5.32 -3.98 -18.55
C PHE A 318 6.77 -3.61 -18.84
N SER A 319 7.12 -2.36 -18.62
CA SER A 319 8.50 -1.88 -18.63
C SER A 319 9.34 -2.54 -17.51
N LYS A 320 10.66 -2.38 -17.57
CA LYS A 320 11.57 -2.85 -16.50
C LYS A 320 11.22 -2.20 -15.15
N HIS A 321 10.91 -0.92 -15.14
CA HIS A 321 10.61 -0.17 -13.91
C HIS A 321 9.23 -0.55 -13.34
N GLU A 322 8.23 -0.78 -14.17
CA GLU A 322 6.93 -1.32 -13.73
C GLU A 322 7.06 -2.72 -13.14
N ARG A 323 7.89 -3.61 -13.72
CA ARG A 323 8.19 -4.91 -13.11
C ARG A 323 8.86 -4.77 -11.75
N GLN A 324 9.86 -3.88 -11.62
CA GLN A 324 10.52 -3.62 -10.34
C GLN A 324 9.52 -3.07 -9.32
N LEU A 325 8.60 -2.21 -9.75
CA LEU A 325 7.56 -1.67 -8.90
C LEU A 325 6.59 -2.75 -8.39
N ILE A 326 6.08 -3.62 -9.29
CA ILE A 326 5.25 -4.78 -8.93
C ILE A 326 5.99 -5.68 -7.95
N PHE A 327 7.28 -5.98 -8.21
CA PHE A 327 8.09 -6.79 -7.33
C PHE A 327 8.26 -6.13 -5.97
N GLY A 328 8.62 -4.83 -5.92
CA GLY A 328 8.77 -4.07 -4.68
C GLY A 328 7.49 -4.05 -3.83
N LEU A 329 6.34 -3.82 -4.47
CA LEU A 329 5.03 -3.80 -3.79
C LEU A 329 4.58 -5.21 -3.34
N SER A 330 4.90 -6.26 -4.09
CA SER A 330 4.37 -7.61 -3.83
C SER A 330 5.20 -8.47 -2.89
N HIS A 331 6.47 -8.18 -2.63
CA HIS A 331 7.25 -8.96 -1.67
C HIS A 331 7.28 -8.36 -0.26
N ALA A 332 6.89 -7.09 -0.11
CA ALA A 332 6.70 -6.48 1.20
C ALA A 332 5.63 -7.23 2.00
N THR A 333 5.91 -7.50 3.26
CA THR A 333 5.01 -8.25 4.12
C THR A 333 5.21 -7.84 5.58
N ALA A 334 4.12 -7.82 6.35
CA ALA A 334 4.17 -7.54 7.78
C ALA A 334 3.06 -8.30 8.52
N ALA A 335 1.91 -7.68 8.77
CA ALA A 335 0.91 -8.18 9.69
C ALA A 335 0.29 -9.51 9.24
N GLY A 336 -0.09 -9.68 7.97
CA GLY A 336 -0.67 -10.95 7.50
C GLY A 336 0.28 -12.13 7.68
N THR A 337 1.58 -11.92 7.45
CA THR A 337 2.62 -12.92 7.71
C THR A 337 2.77 -13.20 9.20
N LEU A 338 2.81 -12.15 10.04
CA LEU A 338 2.89 -12.32 11.49
C LEU A 338 1.65 -13.03 12.05
N ALA A 339 0.46 -12.67 11.59
CA ALA A 339 -0.78 -13.34 11.99
C ALA A 339 -0.71 -14.85 11.72
N ILE A 340 -0.41 -15.24 10.48
CA ILE A 340 -0.33 -16.67 10.10
C ILE A 340 0.72 -17.41 10.95
N VAL A 341 1.93 -16.87 11.10
CA VAL A 341 2.99 -17.56 11.84
C VAL A 341 2.72 -17.58 13.35
N THR A 342 2.09 -16.53 13.89
CA THR A 342 1.74 -16.48 15.33
C THR A 342 0.65 -17.48 15.66
N ILE A 343 -0.40 -17.57 14.83
CA ILE A 343 -1.46 -18.57 14.97
C ILE A 343 -0.87 -19.97 14.84
N ALA A 344 -0.04 -20.23 13.81
CA ALA A 344 0.63 -21.50 13.64
C ALA A 344 1.51 -21.88 14.84
N TYR A 345 2.18 -20.93 15.48
CA TYR A 345 2.93 -21.13 16.71
C TYR A 345 2.03 -21.43 17.91
N GLN A 346 0.94 -20.71 18.08
CA GLN A 346 -0.04 -20.94 19.14
C GLN A 346 -0.70 -22.32 19.05
N MET A 347 -0.92 -22.80 17.82
CA MET A 347 -1.43 -24.15 17.56
C MET A 347 -0.37 -25.24 17.74
N GLY A 348 0.89 -24.89 18.02
CA GLY A 348 2.00 -25.86 18.13
C GLY A 348 2.45 -26.46 16.81
N ILE A 349 2.01 -25.91 15.67
CA ILE A 349 2.36 -26.38 14.32
C ILE A 349 3.79 -25.98 13.94
N VAL A 350 4.23 -24.79 14.36
CA VAL A 350 5.60 -24.30 14.12
C VAL A 350 6.30 -23.98 15.42
N SER A 351 7.63 -24.06 15.41
CA SER A 351 8.47 -23.76 16.59
C SER A 351 8.74 -22.25 16.76
N SER A 352 9.28 -21.87 17.92
CA SER A 352 9.71 -20.50 18.19
C SER A 352 10.81 -20.02 17.24
N GLU A 353 11.69 -20.91 16.76
CA GLU A 353 12.71 -20.57 15.77
C GLU A 353 12.08 -20.12 14.44
N VAL A 354 10.98 -20.74 14.03
CA VAL A 354 10.23 -20.35 12.81
C VAL A 354 9.57 -19.00 13.01
N LEU A 355 8.98 -18.74 14.18
CA LEU A 355 8.41 -17.43 14.51
C LEU A 355 9.48 -16.32 14.45
N ASN A 356 10.63 -16.53 15.08
CA ASN A 356 11.76 -15.60 15.07
C ASN A 356 12.32 -15.41 13.66
N ALA A 357 12.44 -16.50 12.88
CA ALA A 357 12.87 -16.47 11.49
C ALA A 357 11.90 -15.66 10.59
N ALA A 358 10.59 -15.76 10.84
CA ALA A 358 9.59 -14.98 10.13
C ALA A 358 9.69 -13.48 10.43
N VAL A 359 9.96 -13.10 11.68
CA VAL A 359 10.21 -11.70 12.06
C VAL A 359 11.42 -11.15 11.31
N LEU A 360 12.52 -11.93 11.28
CA LEU A 360 13.72 -11.60 10.52
C LEU A 360 13.45 -11.45 9.03
N MET A 361 12.70 -12.37 8.46
CA MET A 361 12.28 -12.30 7.07
C MET A 361 11.51 -11.00 6.78
N ILE A 362 10.58 -10.61 7.65
CA ILE A 362 9.81 -9.36 7.51
C ILE A 362 10.74 -8.16 7.45
N LEU A 363 11.70 -8.05 8.37
CA LEU A 363 12.68 -6.96 8.40
C LEU A 363 13.41 -6.82 7.05
N VAL A 364 14.00 -7.92 6.58
CA VAL A 364 14.78 -7.92 5.35
C VAL A 364 13.90 -7.60 4.15
N LEU A 365 12.72 -8.21 4.08
CA LEU A 365 11.80 -8.00 2.94
C LEU A 365 11.21 -6.59 2.92
N CYS A 366 10.84 -6.02 4.05
CA CYS A 366 10.34 -4.64 4.11
C CYS A 366 11.41 -3.62 3.73
N THR A 367 12.65 -3.86 4.17
CA THR A 367 13.78 -3.00 3.84
C THR A 367 14.10 -3.08 2.34
N THR A 368 14.25 -4.28 1.80
CA THR A 368 14.53 -4.47 0.36
C THR A 368 13.38 -3.97 -0.52
N ALA A 369 12.13 -4.18 -0.10
CA ALA A 369 10.94 -3.68 -0.79
C ALA A 369 10.95 -2.14 -0.86
N SER A 370 11.30 -1.48 0.24
CA SER A 370 11.35 -0.01 0.28
C SER A 370 12.35 0.55 -0.72
N PHE A 371 13.57 0.03 -0.75
CA PHE A 371 14.59 0.48 -1.70
C PHE A 371 14.20 0.22 -3.15
N ILE A 372 13.68 -0.98 -3.45
CA ILE A 372 13.29 -1.34 -4.82
C ILE A 372 12.11 -0.50 -5.29
N THR A 373 11.10 -0.32 -4.43
CA THR A 373 9.91 0.49 -4.74
C THR A 373 10.30 1.96 -4.95
N GLU A 374 11.18 2.50 -4.10
CA GLU A 374 11.62 3.90 -4.21
C GLU A 374 12.37 4.14 -5.52
N HIS A 375 13.33 3.27 -5.85
CA HIS A 375 14.06 3.36 -7.12
C HIS A 375 13.11 3.29 -8.32
N ALA A 376 12.21 2.30 -8.35
CA ALA A 376 11.27 2.11 -9.45
C ALA A 376 10.26 3.27 -9.57
N ALA A 377 9.72 3.75 -8.46
CA ALA A 377 8.77 4.87 -8.44
C ALA A 377 9.41 6.18 -8.90
N LYS A 378 10.66 6.45 -8.48
CA LYS A 378 11.43 7.62 -8.92
C LYS A 378 11.66 7.62 -10.43
N GLU A 379 12.11 6.49 -10.98
CA GLU A 379 12.36 6.37 -12.43
C GLU A 379 11.06 6.51 -13.25
N LEU A 380 9.96 5.94 -12.77
CA LEU A 380 8.65 6.10 -13.43
C LEU A 380 8.15 7.55 -13.36
N ALA A 381 8.31 8.24 -12.25
CA ALA A 381 7.94 9.65 -12.11
C ALA A 381 8.77 10.54 -13.06
N LEU A 382 10.07 10.27 -13.21
CA LEU A 382 10.93 10.98 -14.17
C LEU A 382 10.50 10.73 -15.62
N GLN A 383 10.11 9.50 -15.96
CA GLN A 383 9.61 9.17 -17.29
C GLN A 383 8.26 9.84 -17.59
N GLU A 384 7.37 9.95 -16.60
CA GLU A 384 6.09 10.65 -16.77
C GLU A 384 6.28 12.16 -16.92
N SER A 385 7.17 12.78 -16.15
CA SER A 385 7.49 14.21 -16.30
C SER A 385 8.13 14.52 -17.66
N ALA A 386 9.07 13.70 -18.11
CA ALA A 386 9.69 13.88 -19.43
C ALA A 386 8.69 13.74 -20.59
N LYS A 387 7.69 12.85 -20.45
CA LYS A 387 6.61 12.73 -21.43
C LYS A 387 5.70 13.96 -21.44
N LEU A 388 5.41 14.53 -20.27
CA LEU A 388 4.60 15.75 -20.16
C LEU A 388 5.31 16.95 -20.76
N GLU A 389 6.62 17.09 -20.51
CA GLU A 389 7.45 18.15 -21.11
C GLU A 389 7.49 18.02 -22.64
N ALA A 390 7.71 16.82 -23.18
CA ALA A 390 7.70 16.56 -24.61
C ALA A 390 6.32 16.86 -25.24
N TYR A 391 5.21 16.54 -24.53
CA TYR A 391 3.85 16.84 -24.99
C TYR A 391 3.58 18.36 -25.03
N HIS A 392 4.06 19.09 -24.03
CA HIS A 392 3.96 20.55 -24.02
C HIS A 392 4.81 21.21 -25.11
N GLU A 393 5.96 20.63 -25.43
CA GLU A 393 6.81 21.10 -26.54
C GLU A 393 6.12 20.89 -27.91
N ASP A 394 5.52 19.71 -28.12
CA ASP A 394 4.74 19.40 -29.33
C ASP A 394 3.50 20.31 -29.48
N ASP A 395 2.74 20.55 -28.39
CA ASP A 395 1.61 21.48 -28.38
C ASP A 395 2.05 22.93 -28.64
N TYR A 396 3.21 23.34 -28.15
CA TYR A 396 3.75 24.66 -28.41
C TYR A 396 4.11 24.84 -29.88
N TRP A 397 4.71 23.84 -30.51
CA TRP A 397 4.99 23.86 -31.97
C TRP A 397 3.71 23.87 -32.80
N LEU A 398 2.67 23.13 -32.40
CA LEU A 398 1.36 23.16 -33.03
C LEU A 398 0.69 24.54 -32.96
N LEU A 399 0.72 25.17 -31.78
CA LEU A 399 0.16 26.51 -31.57
C LEU A 399 0.94 27.58 -32.36
N THR A 400 2.26 27.48 -32.44
CA THR A 400 3.08 28.41 -33.22
C THR A 400 2.86 28.23 -34.72
N SER A 401 2.78 27.00 -35.23
CA SER A 401 2.50 26.71 -36.64
C SER A 401 1.11 27.16 -37.09
N VAL A 402 0.10 26.92 -36.24
CA VAL A 402 -1.28 27.39 -36.49
C VAL A 402 -1.39 28.91 -36.39
N GLY A 403 -0.60 29.54 -35.46
CA GLY A 403 -0.54 30.99 -35.36
C GLY A 403 0.03 31.66 -36.61
N ASP A 404 1.05 31.06 -37.23
CA ASP A 404 1.66 31.59 -38.45
C ASP A 404 0.71 31.47 -39.66
N ASP A 405 -0.08 30.42 -39.76
CA ASP A 405 -1.10 30.25 -40.81
C ASP A 405 -2.32 31.20 -40.64
N LEU A 406 -2.63 31.61 -39.41
CA LEU A 406 -3.73 32.49 -39.10
C LEU A 406 -3.38 33.99 -39.15
N ARG A 407 -2.11 34.37 -39.14
CA ARG A 407 -1.67 35.76 -39.17
C ARG A 407 -2.23 36.56 -40.37
N PRO A 408 -2.25 36.02 -41.61
CA PRO A 408 -2.87 36.73 -42.75
C PRO A 408 -4.37 36.95 -42.57
N ALA A 409 -5.09 35.90 -42.09
CA ALA A 409 -6.53 36.00 -41.87
C ALA A 409 -6.88 36.96 -40.72
N MET A 410 -6.11 37.00 -39.64
CA MET A 410 -6.30 37.95 -38.55
C MET A 410 -6.02 39.39 -38.98
N ARG A 411 -5.08 39.63 -39.89
CA ARG A 411 -4.78 40.94 -40.42
C ARG A 411 -5.96 41.44 -41.30
N GLU A 412 -6.53 40.60 -42.13
CA GLU A 412 -7.70 40.87 -42.97
C GLU A 412 -8.96 41.17 -42.15
N ILE A 413 -9.18 40.45 -41.04
CA ILE A 413 -10.27 40.70 -40.08
C ILE A 413 -10.03 42.02 -39.32
N GLY A 414 -8.80 42.33 -38.92
CA GLY A 414 -8.47 43.58 -38.28
C GLY A 414 -8.67 44.83 -39.20
N GLU A 415 -8.33 44.69 -40.48
CA GLU A 415 -8.56 45.73 -41.47
C GLU A 415 -10.04 45.93 -41.74
N MET A 416 -10.84 44.86 -41.82
CA MET A 416 -12.33 44.95 -41.98
C MET A 416 -13.00 45.55 -40.74
N ALA A 417 -12.57 45.16 -39.52
CA ALA A 417 -13.11 45.72 -38.28
C ALA A 417 -12.81 47.21 -38.09
N SER A 418 -11.67 47.69 -38.59
CA SER A 418 -11.32 49.13 -38.59
C SER A 418 -12.12 49.95 -39.54
N LEU A 419 -12.65 49.35 -40.67
CA LEU A 419 -13.51 50.01 -41.63
C LEU A 419 -14.95 50.13 -41.11
N ASP A 420 -15.42 49.20 -40.26
CA ASP A 420 -16.79 49.18 -39.76
C ASP A 420 -16.98 49.86 -38.38
N ASN A 421 -15.99 50.51 -37.82
CA ASN A 421 -16.03 51.15 -36.49
C ASN A 421 -16.54 50.20 -35.36
N ILE A 422 -16.27 48.91 -35.48
CA ILE A 422 -16.65 47.95 -34.47
C ILE A 422 -15.51 47.89 -33.41
N GLU A 423 -15.77 48.41 -32.19
CA GLU A 423 -14.90 48.26 -31.04
C GLU A 423 -14.89 46.75 -30.61
N ILE A 424 -13.86 46.02 -31.03
CA ILE A 424 -13.61 44.67 -30.49
C ILE A 424 -13.10 44.85 -29.08
N LYS A 425 -13.94 44.57 -28.07
CA LYS A 425 -13.50 44.45 -26.69
C LYS A 425 -12.47 43.31 -26.62
N GLN A 426 -11.18 43.67 -26.54
CA GLN A 426 -10.14 42.70 -26.22
C GLN A 426 -10.41 42.16 -24.83
N SER A 427 -10.66 40.85 -24.71
CA SER A 427 -10.65 40.18 -23.41
C SER A 427 -9.23 40.16 -22.86
N ALA A 428 -9.06 40.29 -21.56
CA ALA A 428 -7.75 40.38 -20.89
C ALA A 428 -6.82 39.18 -21.24
N ASP A 429 -7.39 38.04 -21.64
CA ASP A 429 -6.67 36.82 -21.98
C ASP A 429 -5.84 36.92 -23.27
N TRP A 430 -6.19 37.81 -24.20
CA TRP A 430 -5.42 37.98 -25.45
C TRP A 430 -4.20 38.85 -25.33
N LYS A 431 -4.13 39.72 -24.30
CA LYS A 431 -2.98 40.59 -24.04
C LYS A 431 -1.79 39.78 -23.50
N ASP A 432 -2.07 38.78 -22.67
CA ASP A 432 -1.04 37.89 -22.12
C ASP A 432 -0.40 37.00 -23.20
N VAL A 433 -1.14 36.61 -24.24
CA VAL A 433 -0.62 35.83 -25.36
C VAL A 433 0.23 36.68 -26.31
N SER A 434 -0.14 37.95 -26.56
CA SER A 434 0.65 38.85 -27.42
C SER A 434 1.98 39.26 -26.77
N ASP A 435 1.99 39.47 -25.45
CA ASP A 435 3.20 39.81 -24.70
C ASP A 435 4.20 38.65 -24.59
N MET A 436 3.71 37.38 -24.57
CA MET A 436 4.56 36.21 -24.66
C MET A 436 5.26 36.04 -26.02
N VAL A 437 4.63 36.45 -27.10
CA VAL A 437 5.18 36.32 -28.48
C VAL A 437 6.20 37.43 -28.77
N GLU A 438 6.04 38.62 -28.19
CA GLU A 438 7.03 39.74 -28.39
C GLU A 438 8.30 39.58 -27.58
N HIS A 439 8.34 38.78 -26.49
CA HIS A 439 9.54 38.54 -25.70
C HIS A 439 10.41 37.37 -26.15
N THR A 440 10.00 36.63 -27.20
CA THR A 440 10.73 35.46 -27.74
C THR A 440 11.24 35.65 -29.16
N SER A 441 11.17 36.89 -29.71
CA SER A 441 11.77 37.23 -31.03
C SER A 441 13.13 37.95 -30.89
#